data_d232a721e726f4e382b0558ed9de26c9
#
_entry.id   d232a721e726f4e382b0558ed9de26c9
#
_cell.length_a   1.000
_cell.length_b   1.000
_cell.length_c   1.000
_cell.angle_alpha   90.00
_cell.angle_beta   90.00
_cell.angle_gamma   90.00
#
_symmetry.space_group_name_H-M   'P 1'
#
loop_
_entity.id
_entity.type
_entity.pdbx_description
1 polymer ?
#
loop_
_entity_poly.entity_id
_entity_poly.type
_entity_poly.pdbx_seq_one_letter_code
_entity_poly.pdbx_strand_id
1 'polypeptide(L)'
;MCIVYGRYFKKEKRMILYHGSNQDFNNVDLSKSKDRRDFGKGFYTTTIREQALQWGYNMFNRFGGEGIFLYEFDFSPDGSLKTKQFPEISDEWFDFVLSNRVSNVLQHDFDFVQGPVANDKTILTITGFIDGLFSREEAMRRLRYSKTNDQVSLHTERAVSLLKLRDKRKSSFDKIMYNGQELTFLLVQKTEHIVSIIAEKENSSFDSAYVNFLSSKIYKSLQIPASLLWAENAEFIADEYLRENAGVIG
;
A
#
# COMPACT_ATOMS: atom_id res chain seq x y z
N MET A 1 46.09 5.83 30.00
CA MET A 1 45.71 5.13 28.82
C MET A 1 44.17 4.97 28.86
N CYS A 2 43.43 5.98 28.35
CA CYS A 2 41.98 5.99 28.35
C CYS A 2 41.48 5.40 27.04
N ILE A 3 40.81 4.24 27.12
CA ILE A 3 40.15 3.61 25.98
C ILE A 3 38.79 4.31 25.84
N VAL A 4 38.67 5.15 24.81
CA VAL A 4 37.40 5.75 24.41
C VAL A 4 36.64 4.71 23.56
N TYR A 5 35.64 4.08 24.13
CA TYR A 5 34.67 3.27 23.38
C TYR A 5 33.84 4.19 22.48
N GLY A 6 34.20 4.27 21.21
CA GLY A 6 33.38 4.91 20.19
C GLY A 6 32.08 4.14 19.99
N ARG A 7 30.96 4.64 20.54
CA ARG A 7 29.64 4.22 20.12
C ARG A 7 29.45 4.67 18.66
N TYR A 8 29.54 3.73 17.73
CA TYR A 8 29.02 3.94 16.38
C TYR A 8 27.48 4.10 16.49
N PHE A 9 27.04 5.35 16.51
CA PHE A 9 25.62 5.64 16.28
C PHE A 9 25.32 5.23 14.83
N LYS A 10 24.66 4.09 14.67
CA LYS A 10 24.04 3.71 13.39
C LYS A 10 23.03 4.81 13.09
N LYS A 11 23.31 5.65 12.09
CA LYS A 11 22.44 6.76 11.68
C LYS A 11 21.08 6.16 11.36
N GLU A 12 20.10 6.35 12.22
CA GLU A 12 18.77 5.78 12.08
C GLU A 12 18.16 6.32 10.80
N LYS A 13 17.63 5.42 9.98
CA LYS A 13 17.20 5.72 8.62
C LYS A 13 15.85 6.43 8.68
N ARG A 14 15.87 7.78 8.50
CA ARG A 14 14.64 8.55 8.28
C ARG A 14 13.88 7.96 7.09
N MET A 15 12.59 7.73 7.26
CA MET A 15 11.71 7.26 6.21
C MET A 15 10.48 8.16 6.09
N ILE A 16 9.87 8.21 4.91
CA ILE A 16 8.60 8.85 4.69
C ILE A 16 7.54 7.77 4.76
N LEU A 17 6.51 8.01 5.55
CA LEU A 17 5.36 7.11 5.70
C LEU A 17 4.10 7.81 5.21
N TYR A 18 3.29 7.07 4.45
CA TYR A 18 2.04 7.55 3.89
C TYR A 18 0.85 6.84 4.53
N HIS A 19 -0.22 7.58 4.76
CA HIS A 19 -1.49 7.03 5.25
C HIS A 19 -2.66 7.59 4.44
N GLY A 20 -3.49 6.71 3.91
CA GLY A 20 -4.73 7.07 3.24
C GLY A 20 -5.93 6.92 4.16
N SER A 21 -6.82 7.91 4.18
CA SER A 21 -7.99 7.93 5.04
C SER A 21 -9.21 8.50 4.32
N ASN A 22 -10.42 8.08 4.73
CA ASN A 22 -11.67 8.70 4.33
C ASN A 22 -12.19 9.72 5.36
N GLN A 23 -11.43 9.95 6.43
CA GLN A 23 -11.70 10.92 7.49
C GLN A 23 -10.53 11.87 7.63
N ASP A 24 -10.82 13.13 7.94
CA ASP A 24 -9.79 14.07 8.35
C ASP A 24 -9.42 13.90 9.84
N PHE A 25 -8.14 14.00 10.15
CA PHE A 25 -7.67 14.00 11.53
C PHE A 25 -6.42 14.86 11.69
N ASN A 26 -6.22 15.39 12.89
CA ASN A 26 -5.03 16.17 13.23
C ASN A 26 -4.01 15.35 14.03
N ASN A 27 -4.48 14.36 14.79
CA ASN A 27 -3.62 13.48 15.60
C ASN A 27 -3.98 12.03 15.35
N VAL A 28 -2.98 11.17 15.36
CA VAL A 28 -3.17 9.72 15.32
C VAL A 28 -3.74 9.26 16.67
N ASP A 29 -4.81 8.51 16.63
CA ASP A 29 -5.49 7.94 17.79
C ASP A 29 -5.55 6.41 17.65
N LEU A 30 -4.70 5.72 18.41
CA LEU A 30 -4.61 4.26 18.39
C LEU A 30 -5.88 3.57 18.90
N SER A 31 -6.72 4.27 19.68
CA SER A 31 -7.99 3.71 20.16
C SER A 31 -8.97 3.41 19.03
N LYS A 32 -8.90 4.18 17.93
CA LYS A 32 -9.73 4.02 16.72
C LYS A 32 -9.28 2.88 15.81
N SER A 33 -8.12 2.30 16.07
CA SER A 33 -7.60 1.17 15.29
C SER A 33 -8.44 -0.09 15.53
N LYS A 34 -8.60 -0.88 14.46
CA LYS A 34 -9.36 -2.13 14.49
C LYS A 34 -8.44 -3.30 14.86
N ASP A 35 -9.00 -4.24 15.61
CA ASP A 35 -8.37 -5.55 15.85
C ASP A 35 -8.35 -6.40 14.57
N ARG A 36 -7.72 -7.56 14.64
CA ARG A 36 -7.65 -8.57 13.57
C ARG A 36 -7.06 -8.05 12.25
N ARG A 37 -6.09 -7.13 12.36
CA ARG A 37 -5.25 -6.71 11.23
C ARG A 37 -4.02 -7.62 11.13
N ASP A 38 -3.28 -7.52 10.01
CA ASP A 38 -2.10 -8.35 9.75
C ASP A 38 -1.07 -8.32 10.88
N PHE A 39 -0.82 -7.14 11.39
CA PHE A 39 0.11 -6.93 12.51
C PHE A 39 -0.62 -6.51 13.79
N GLY A 40 -1.93 -6.81 13.89
CA GLY A 40 -2.75 -6.49 15.05
C GLY A 40 -3.25 -5.04 15.07
N LYS A 41 -3.69 -4.59 16.24
CA LYS A 41 -4.19 -3.24 16.46
C LYS A 41 -3.06 -2.24 16.39
N GLY A 42 -3.15 -1.21 15.52
CA GLY A 42 -2.11 -0.21 15.33
C GLY A 42 -2.48 0.85 14.28
N PHE A 43 -1.66 1.87 14.15
CA PHE A 43 -1.75 2.86 13.07
C PHE A 43 -0.96 2.37 11.87
N TYR A 44 -1.66 2.13 10.76
CA TYR A 44 -1.12 1.53 9.55
C TYR A 44 -0.74 2.59 8.52
N THR A 45 0.47 2.47 8.02
CA THR A 45 1.07 3.31 6.98
C THR A 45 1.78 2.45 5.94
N THR A 46 2.31 3.07 4.91
CA THR A 46 3.15 2.42 3.89
C THR A 46 4.26 3.37 3.46
N THR A 47 5.33 2.85 2.88
CA THR A 47 6.34 3.69 2.22
C THR A 47 5.97 4.05 0.78
N ILE A 48 4.87 3.48 0.25
CA ILE A 48 4.38 3.66 -1.12
C ILE A 48 3.19 4.61 -1.12
N ARG A 49 3.39 5.81 -1.68
CA ARG A 49 2.41 6.90 -1.71
C ARG A 49 1.10 6.48 -2.38
N GLU A 50 1.20 5.81 -3.51
CA GLU A 50 0.07 5.38 -4.34
C GLU A 50 -0.78 4.33 -3.62
N GLN A 51 -0.15 3.42 -2.87
CA GLN A 51 -0.85 2.44 -2.03
C GLN A 51 -1.70 3.12 -0.95
N ALA A 52 -1.16 4.15 -0.29
CA ALA A 52 -1.90 4.91 0.72
C ALA A 52 -3.10 5.64 0.08
N LEU A 53 -2.90 6.26 -1.06
CA LEU A 53 -3.96 6.97 -1.79
C LEU A 53 -5.07 6.01 -2.22
N GLN A 54 -4.70 4.84 -2.77
CA GLN A 54 -5.63 3.78 -3.15
C GLN A 54 -6.43 3.27 -1.94
N TRP A 55 -5.77 3.11 -0.79
CA TRP A 55 -6.45 2.70 0.43
C TRP A 55 -7.48 3.73 0.89
N GLY A 56 -7.12 5.03 0.92
CA GLY A 56 -8.04 6.12 1.25
C GLY A 56 -9.26 6.15 0.32
N TYR A 57 -9.04 5.95 -0.98
CA TYR A 57 -10.08 5.84 -1.99
C TYR A 57 -11.02 4.65 -1.72
N ASN A 58 -10.47 3.45 -1.46
CA ASN A 58 -11.25 2.26 -1.15
C ASN A 58 -12.10 2.44 0.11
N MET A 59 -11.54 3.08 1.14
CA MET A 59 -12.25 3.39 2.38
C MET A 59 -13.41 4.35 2.13
N PHE A 60 -13.18 5.41 1.35
CA PHE A 60 -14.20 6.39 1.02
C PHE A 60 -15.35 5.76 0.20
N ASN A 61 -15.03 4.92 -0.79
CA ASN A 61 -16.05 4.26 -1.60
C ASN A 61 -16.91 3.26 -0.81
N ARG A 62 -16.30 2.53 0.13
CA ARG A 62 -17.03 1.51 0.90
C ARG A 62 -17.86 2.09 2.04
N PHE A 63 -17.40 3.18 2.65
CA PHE A 63 -17.95 3.66 3.92
C PHE A 63 -18.35 5.14 3.87
N GLY A 64 -18.15 5.84 2.75
CA GLY A 64 -18.29 7.29 2.69
C GLY A 64 -17.23 7.99 3.56
N GLY A 65 -17.52 9.22 3.98
CA GLY A 65 -16.64 9.99 4.85
C GLY A 65 -16.52 11.44 4.40
N GLU A 66 -15.53 12.15 4.93
CA GLU A 66 -15.31 13.58 4.67
C GLU A 66 -14.57 13.84 3.35
N GLY A 67 -13.98 12.81 2.76
CA GLY A 67 -13.22 12.85 1.52
C GLY A 67 -12.12 11.81 1.48
N ILE A 68 -11.18 12.00 0.57
CA ILE A 68 -9.98 11.15 0.47
C ILE A 68 -8.80 11.98 0.91
N PHE A 69 -8.17 11.58 1.99
CA PHE A 69 -7.04 12.29 2.57
C PHE A 69 -5.78 11.44 2.45
N LEU A 70 -4.71 12.06 2.00
CA LEU A 70 -3.37 11.49 1.99
C LEU A 70 -2.53 12.26 3.01
N TYR A 71 -2.02 11.54 3.98
CA TYR A 71 -1.08 12.04 4.99
C TYR A 71 0.32 11.56 4.66
N GLU A 72 1.28 12.47 4.76
CA GLU A 72 2.70 12.20 4.62
C GLU A 72 3.40 12.55 5.92
N PHE A 73 4.11 11.58 6.50
CA PHE A 73 4.82 11.73 7.76
C PHE A 73 6.32 11.50 7.57
N ASP A 74 7.12 12.37 8.18
CA ASP A 74 8.50 12.03 8.48
C ASP A 74 8.53 11.12 9.70
N PHE A 75 9.16 9.96 9.59
CA PHE A 75 9.36 9.02 10.68
C PHE A 75 10.85 8.74 10.85
N SER A 76 11.34 8.91 12.06
CA SER A 76 12.72 8.60 12.43
C SER A 76 12.69 7.73 13.67
N PRO A 77 12.67 6.38 13.50
CA PRO A 77 12.71 5.49 14.66
C PRO A 77 13.98 5.76 15.45
N ASP A 78 13.86 5.78 16.73
CA ASP A 78 15.01 5.81 17.64
C ASP A 78 15.29 4.42 18.22
N GLY A 79 16.49 4.21 18.74
CA GLY A 79 16.90 2.91 19.29
C GLY A 79 16.11 2.47 20.53
N SER A 80 15.11 3.26 20.97
CA SER A 80 14.22 2.92 22.09
C SER A 80 13.05 2.03 21.67
N LEU A 81 12.71 1.98 20.37
CA LEU A 81 11.59 1.21 19.86
C LEU A 81 11.92 -0.27 19.75
N LYS A 82 11.01 -1.12 20.19
CA LYS A 82 11.01 -2.54 19.85
C LYS A 82 10.48 -2.72 18.43
N THR A 83 11.34 -3.14 17.51
CA THR A 83 10.99 -3.23 16.08
C THR A 83 10.99 -4.66 15.58
N LYS A 84 10.09 -4.98 14.67
CA LYS A 84 10.04 -6.22 13.90
C LYS A 84 9.97 -5.91 12.42
N GLN A 85 10.79 -6.59 11.62
CA GLN A 85 10.78 -6.44 10.17
C GLN A 85 10.71 -7.82 9.50
N PHE A 86 9.84 -7.92 8.52
CA PHE A 86 9.70 -9.07 7.65
C PHE A 86 10.10 -8.65 6.23
N PRO A 87 11.28 -9.06 5.73
CA PRO A 87 11.72 -8.67 4.39
C PRO A 87 10.90 -9.32 3.28
N GLU A 88 10.25 -10.44 3.58
CA GLU A 88 9.47 -11.23 2.63
C GLU A 88 8.37 -12.04 3.34
N ILE A 89 7.47 -12.64 2.55
CA ILE A 89 6.49 -13.60 3.04
C ILE A 89 7.23 -14.90 3.39
N SER A 90 7.38 -15.15 4.67
CA SER A 90 8.01 -16.34 5.25
C SER A 90 7.04 -17.07 6.17
N ASP A 91 7.41 -18.25 6.64
CA ASP A 91 6.65 -18.98 7.68
C ASP A 91 6.49 -18.13 8.94
N GLU A 92 7.54 -17.40 9.34
CA GLU A 92 7.50 -16.50 10.49
C GLU A 92 6.49 -15.35 10.27
N TRP A 93 6.49 -14.73 9.08
CA TRP A 93 5.50 -13.71 8.72
C TRP A 93 4.09 -14.29 8.75
N PHE A 94 3.91 -15.49 8.19
CA PHE A 94 2.60 -16.14 8.14
C PHE A 94 2.04 -16.40 9.54
N ASP A 95 2.84 -16.98 10.44
CA ASP A 95 2.43 -17.26 11.82
C ASP A 95 2.13 -15.96 12.59
N PHE A 96 2.92 -14.93 12.36
CA PHE A 96 2.71 -13.61 12.96
C PHE A 96 1.38 -12.98 12.51
N VAL A 97 1.11 -12.97 11.21
CA VAL A 97 -0.15 -12.46 10.65
C VAL A 97 -1.33 -13.30 11.13
N LEU A 98 -1.21 -14.63 11.10
CA LEU A 98 -2.26 -15.54 11.54
C LEU A 98 -2.64 -15.29 12.99
N SER A 99 -1.67 -15.24 13.90
CA SER A 99 -1.91 -15.02 15.33
C SER A 99 -2.65 -13.72 15.61
N ASN A 100 -2.31 -12.63 14.91
CA ASN A 100 -2.97 -11.35 15.07
C ASN A 100 -4.38 -11.30 14.45
N ARG A 101 -4.60 -12.01 13.34
CA ARG A 101 -5.91 -12.03 12.66
C ARG A 101 -6.96 -12.86 13.38
N VAL A 102 -6.58 -13.92 14.06
CA VAL A 102 -7.52 -14.78 14.81
C VAL A 102 -7.80 -14.25 16.21
N SER A 103 -7.02 -13.30 16.71
CA SER A 103 -7.15 -12.75 18.06
C SER A 103 -7.78 -11.35 18.08
N ASN A 104 -8.53 -11.06 19.14
CA ASN A 104 -9.01 -9.70 19.43
C ASN A 104 -8.03 -8.89 20.30
N VAL A 105 -6.87 -9.50 20.64
CA VAL A 105 -5.84 -8.88 21.46
C VAL A 105 -4.54 -8.88 20.64
N LEU A 106 -3.78 -7.80 20.75
CA LEU A 106 -2.46 -7.70 20.12
C LEU A 106 -1.56 -8.84 20.62
N GLN A 107 -0.97 -9.60 19.69
CA GLN A 107 -0.22 -10.82 19.99
C GLN A 107 1.29 -10.59 20.11
N HIS A 108 1.72 -9.34 20.24
CA HIS A 108 3.13 -8.98 20.37
C HIS A 108 3.30 -7.69 21.18
N ASP A 109 4.54 -7.37 21.53
CA ASP A 109 4.93 -6.16 22.27
C ASP A 109 5.83 -5.22 21.45
N PHE A 110 5.85 -5.36 20.12
CA PHE A 110 6.60 -4.46 19.25
C PHE A 110 5.91 -3.10 19.14
N ASP A 111 6.71 -2.04 19.14
CA ASP A 111 6.26 -0.67 18.90
C ASP A 111 6.02 -0.41 17.41
N PHE A 112 6.82 -1.05 16.57
CA PHE A 112 6.87 -0.88 15.12
C PHE A 112 7.01 -2.23 14.44
N VAL A 113 6.16 -2.48 13.44
CA VAL A 113 6.26 -3.66 12.59
C VAL A 113 6.24 -3.24 11.12
N GLN A 114 7.17 -3.76 10.32
CA GLN A 114 7.22 -3.54 8.88
C GLN A 114 7.27 -4.88 8.15
N GLY A 115 6.56 -4.99 7.06
CA GLY A 115 6.59 -6.18 6.21
C GLY A 115 5.59 -6.13 5.06
N PRO A 116 5.52 -7.23 4.30
CA PRO A 116 4.56 -7.38 3.22
C PRO A 116 3.12 -7.22 3.70
N VAL A 117 2.31 -6.54 2.89
CA VAL A 117 0.85 -6.43 3.08
C VAL A 117 0.17 -7.71 2.59
N ALA A 118 -0.80 -8.19 3.34
CA ALA A 118 -1.79 -9.13 2.82
C ALA A 118 -2.79 -8.38 1.93
N ASN A 119 -2.55 -8.36 0.61
CA ASN A 119 -3.53 -7.86 -0.36
C ASN A 119 -4.78 -8.76 -0.42
N ASP A 120 -5.81 -8.40 -1.20
CA ASP A 120 -7.08 -9.15 -1.25
C ASP A 120 -6.89 -10.64 -1.56
N LYS A 121 -5.97 -11.01 -2.45
CA LYS A 121 -5.66 -12.41 -2.77
C LYS A 121 -4.96 -13.12 -1.61
N THR A 122 -4.06 -12.43 -0.93
CA THR A 122 -3.36 -12.92 0.26
C THR A 122 -4.33 -13.11 1.42
N ILE A 123 -5.26 -12.17 1.61
CA ILE A 123 -6.33 -12.26 2.61
C ILE A 123 -7.21 -13.50 2.37
N LEU A 124 -7.65 -13.73 1.13
CA LEU A 124 -8.44 -14.91 0.78
C LEU A 124 -7.68 -16.21 1.06
N THR A 125 -6.38 -16.23 0.82
CA THR A 125 -5.54 -17.41 1.09
C THR A 125 -5.41 -17.66 2.61
N ILE A 126 -5.18 -16.62 3.41
CA ILE A 126 -5.08 -16.71 4.86
C ILE A 126 -6.43 -17.14 5.45
N THR A 127 -7.53 -16.53 5.00
CA THR A 127 -8.89 -16.90 5.43
C THR A 127 -9.20 -18.35 5.08
N GLY A 128 -8.90 -18.78 3.84
CA GLY A 128 -9.10 -20.16 3.42
C GLY A 128 -8.26 -21.17 4.25
N PHE A 129 -7.07 -20.79 4.72
CA PHE A 129 -6.33 -21.59 5.67
C PHE A 129 -7.00 -21.65 7.05
N ILE A 130 -7.47 -20.50 7.58
CA ILE A 130 -8.20 -20.43 8.86
C ILE A 130 -9.47 -21.28 8.80
N ASP A 131 -10.17 -21.26 7.68
CA ASP A 131 -11.41 -22.01 7.44
C ASP A 131 -11.14 -23.50 7.09
N GLY A 132 -9.88 -23.94 7.07
CA GLY A 132 -9.50 -25.31 6.75
C GLY A 132 -9.65 -25.72 5.28
N LEU A 133 -9.81 -24.76 4.37
CA LEU A 133 -9.92 -25.00 2.91
C LEU A 133 -8.56 -25.29 2.27
N PHE A 134 -7.47 -24.84 2.86
CA PHE A 134 -6.11 -25.01 2.37
C PHE A 134 -5.23 -25.59 3.47
N SER A 135 -4.30 -26.49 3.10
CA SER A 135 -3.19 -26.83 3.99
C SER A 135 -2.21 -25.66 4.12
N ARG A 136 -1.33 -25.71 5.13
CA ARG A 136 -0.28 -24.70 5.31
C ARG A 136 0.62 -24.60 4.07
N GLU A 137 1.03 -25.76 3.52
CA GLU A 137 1.89 -25.83 2.34
C GLU A 137 1.21 -25.16 1.13
N GLU A 138 -0.09 -25.42 0.94
CA GLU A 138 -0.86 -24.82 -0.14
C GLU A 138 -1.01 -23.30 0.06
N ALA A 139 -1.30 -22.86 1.28
CA ALA A 139 -1.40 -21.44 1.58
C ALA A 139 -0.07 -20.73 1.31
N MET A 140 1.06 -21.27 1.82
CA MET A 140 2.39 -20.69 1.59
C MET A 140 2.78 -20.70 0.10
N ARG A 141 2.41 -21.75 -0.64
CA ARG A 141 2.64 -21.80 -2.09
C ARG A 141 1.92 -20.68 -2.82
N ARG A 142 0.66 -20.40 -2.49
CA ARG A 142 -0.14 -19.32 -3.08
C ARG A 142 0.43 -17.94 -2.74
N LEU A 143 0.89 -17.76 -1.49
CA LEU A 143 1.43 -16.49 -1.01
C LEU A 143 2.75 -16.09 -1.70
N ARG A 144 3.58 -17.05 -2.12
CA ARG A 144 4.84 -16.79 -2.85
C ARG A 144 4.65 -16.03 -4.16
N TYR A 145 3.50 -16.15 -4.79
CA TYR A 145 3.17 -15.46 -6.05
C TYR A 145 2.42 -14.15 -5.86
N SER A 146 2.22 -13.72 -4.61
CA SER A 146 1.58 -12.44 -4.33
C SER A 146 2.59 -11.32 -4.52
N LYS A 147 2.21 -10.28 -5.30
CA LYS A 147 2.96 -9.02 -5.31
C LYS A 147 2.94 -8.46 -3.90
N THR A 148 4.11 -8.26 -3.34
CA THR A 148 4.26 -7.72 -2.00
C THR A 148 4.24 -6.20 -2.06
N ASN A 149 3.21 -5.60 -1.48
CA ASN A 149 3.19 -4.21 -1.12
C ASN A 149 3.79 -4.07 0.28
N ASP A 150 4.29 -2.91 0.62
CA ASP A 150 4.87 -2.62 1.92
C ASP A 150 3.82 -2.06 2.89
N GLN A 151 3.87 -2.49 4.14
CA GLN A 151 3.14 -1.83 5.21
C GLN A 151 4.03 -1.65 6.44
N VAL A 152 3.77 -0.55 7.12
CA VAL A 152 4.35 -0.21 8.40
C VAL A 152 3.22 0.04 9.38
N SER A 153 3.28 -0.57 10.56
CA SER A 153 2.31 -0.37 11.61
C SER A 153 2.99 0.07 12.91
N LEU A 154 2.37 1.04 13.57
CA LEU A 154 2.80 1.62 14.85
C LEU A 154 1.79 1.23 15.91
N HIS A 155 2.26 0.62 17.00
CA HIS A 155 1.40 -0.04 17.98
C HIS A 155 1.37 0.65 19.34
N THR A 156 2.24 1.65 19.56
CA THR A 156 2.34 2.36 20.84
C THR A 156 2.34 3.86 20.64
N GLU A 157 1.87 4.60 21.66
CA GLU A 157 1.92 6.07 21.67
C GLU A 157 3.36 6.58 21.50
N ARG A 158 4.34 5.86 22.04
CA ARG A 158 5.76 6.18 21.85
C ARG A 158 6.16 6.14 20.38
N ALA A 159 5.78 5.11 19.64
CA ALA A 159 6.06 5.03 18.22
C ALA A 159 5.32 6.10 17.42
N VAL A 160 4.04 6.34 17.74
CA VAL A 160 3.23 7.39 17.10
C VAL A 160 3.80 8.79 17.35
N SER A 161 4.35 9.06 18.54
CA SER A 161 4.94 10.38 18.87
C SER A 161 6.17 10.73 18.01
N LEU A 162 6.78 9.75 17.36
CA LEU A 162 7.90 9.97 16.43
C LEU A 162 7.45 10.34 15.01
N LEU A 163 6.15 10.24 14.72
CA LEU A 163 5.59 10.75 13.47
C LEU A 163 5.54 12.28 13.50
N LYS A 164 6.07 12.89 12.45
CA LYS A 164 5.94 14.34 12.23
C LYS A 164 5.18 14.55 10.94
N LEU A 165 3.98 15.12 11.05
CA LEU A 165 3.19 15.46 9.87
C LEU A 165 4.00 16.40 8.98
N ARG A 166 4.27 15.97 7.75
CA ARG A 166 4.98 16.72 6.73
C ARG A 166 4.03 17.40 5.76
N ASP A 167 3.02 16.66 5.32
CA ASP A 167 2.01 17.15 4.39
C ASP A 167 0.67 16.43 4.60
N LYS A 168 -0.41 17.13 4.33
CA LYS A 168 -1.77 16.59 4.30
C LYS A 168 -2.50 17.14 3.09
N ARG A 169 -2.99 16.26 2.25
CA ARG A 169 -3.75 16.64 1.06
C ARG A 169 -5.11 15.98 1.07
N LYS A 170 -6.14 16.77 0.83
CA LYS A 170 -7.44 16.26 0.43
C LYS A 170 -7.42 16.07 -1.07
N SER A 171 -7.57 14.82 -1.51
CA SER A 171 -7.72 14.49 -2.92
C SER A 171 -9.20 14.63 -3.30
N SER A 172 -9.50 15.51 -4.24
CA SER A 172 -10.74 15.45 -4.99
C SER A 172 -10.45 14.63 -6.24
N PHE A 173 -10.92 13.39 -6.28
CA PHE A 173 -11.05 12.74 -7.57
C PHE A 173 -12.34 13.26 -8.19
N ASP A 174 -12.24 13.92 -9.33
CA ASP A 174 -13.42 14.15 -10.15
C ASP A 174 -13.95 12.75 -10.52
N LYS A 175 -15.23 12.53 -10.19
CA LYS A 175 -15.85 11.26 -10.52
C LYS A 175 -15.92 11.12 -12.03
N ILE A 176 -15.29 10.07 -12.54
CA ILE A 176 -15.38 9.75 -13.96
C ILE A 176 -16.65 8.93 -14.15
N MET A 177 -17.63 9.52 -14.82
CA MET A 177 -18.95 8.92 -15.04
C MET A 177 -19.17 8.58 -16.49
N TYR A 178 -19.77 7.41 -16.75
CA TYR A 178 -20.23 7.01 -18.08
C TYR A 178 -21.60 6.36 -17.98
N ASN A 179 -22.59 6.90 -18.67
CA ASN A 179 -23.98 6.42 -18.65
C ASN A 179 -24.54 6.16 -17.25
N GLY A 180 -24.22 7.04 -16.28
CA GLY A 180 -24.66 6.91 -14.89
C GLY A 180 -23.83 5.96 -14.03
N GLN A 181 -22.85 5.27 -14.60
CA GLN A 181 -21.94 4.39 -13.89
C GLN A 181 -20.65 5.14 -13.53
N GLU A 182 -20.19 4.99 -12.28
CA GLU A 182 -18.91 5.53 -11.84
C GLU A 182 -17.76 4.61 -12.25
N LEU A 183 -16.82 5.13 -13.04
CA LEU A 183 -15.66 4.41 -13.57
C LEU A 183 -14.37 4.69 -12.80
N THR A 184 -14.36 5.63 -11.87
CA THR A 184 -13.12 6.12 -11.22
C THR A 184 -12.29 4.98 -10.63
N PHE A 185 -12.93 4.09 -9.87
CA PHE A 185 -12.25 2.95 -9.25
C PHE A 185 -11.69 1.96 -10.30
N LEU A 186 -12.50 1.64 -11.29
CA LEU A 186 -12.08 0.75 -12.39
C LEU A 186 -10.83 1.30 -13.08
N LEU A 187 -10.80 2.61 -13.33
CA LEU A 187 -9.67 3.26 -13.99
C LEU A 187 -8.40 3.28 -13.13
N VAL A 188 -8.54 3.47 -11.82
CA VAL A 188 -7.40 3.41 -10.90
C VAL A 188 -6.79 2.01 -10.88
N GLN A 189 -7.60 0.97 -10.69
CA GLN A 189 -7.12 -0.41 -10.72
C GLN A 189 -6.51 -0.80 -12.08
N LYS A 190 -7.17 -0.37 -13.15
CA LYS A 190 -6.69 -0.62 -14.51
C LYS A 190 -5.35 0.07 -14.76
N THR A 191 -5.18 1.30 -14.30
CA THR A 191 -3.92 2.04 -14.41
C THR A 191 -2.77 1.31 -13.73
N GLU A 192 -2.98 0.81 -12.51
CA GLU A 192 -1.97 0.02 -11.79
C GLU A 192 -1.56 -1.23 -12.58
N HIS A 193 -2.55 -1.95 -13.14
CA HIS A 193 -2.27 -3.15 -13.94
C HIS A 193 -1.53 -2.82 -15.24
N ILE A 194 -1.94 -1.78 -15.98
CA ILE A 194 -1.27 -1.30 -17.19
C ILE A 194 0.19 -0.95 -16.90
N VAL A 195 0.44 -0.16 -15.84
CA VAL A 195 1.79 0.26 -15.45
C VAL A 195 2.66 -0.94 -15.07
N SER A 196 2.10 -1.94 -14.42
CA SER A 196 2.83 -3.18 -14.11
C SER A 196 3.31 -3.91 -15.37
N ILE A 197 2.44 -3.97 -16.40
CA ILE A 197 2.79 -4.58 -17.70
C ILE A 197 3.86 -3.76 -18.42
N ILE A 198 3.73 -2.44 -18.41
CA ILE A 198 4.72 -1.52 -19.02
C ILE A 198 6.08 -1.69 -18.35
N ALA A 199 6.13 -1.66 -17.01
CA ALA A 199 7.36 -1.81 -16.24
C ALA A 199 8.08 -3.13 -16.57
N GLU A 200 7.32 -4.23 -16.70
CA GLU A 200 7.86 -5.53 -17.10
C GLU A 200 8.42 -5.51 -18.53
N LYS A 201 7.68 -4.96 -19.49
CA LYS A 201 8.09 -4.91 -20.90
C LYS A 201 9.27 -3.98 -21.16
N GLU A 202 9.35 -2.86 -20.44
CA GLU A 202 10.45 -1.88 -20.53
C GLU A 202 11.64 -2.25 -19.64
N ASN A 203 11.55 -3.29 -18.83
CA ASN A 203 12.53 -3.65 -17.80
C ASN A 203 12.88 -2.43 -16.89
N SER A 204 11.85 -1.67 -16.52
CA SER A 204 11.95 -0.45 -15.73
C SER A 204 11.32 -0.63 -14.34
N SER A 205 11.54 0.32 -13.42
CA SER A 205 10.82 0.33 -12.15
C SER A 205 9.35 0.72 -12.36
N PHE A 206 8.47 0.22 -11.48
CA PHE A 206 7.05 0.60 -11.48
C PHE A 206 6.89 2.14 -11.41
N ASP A 207 7.63 2.80 -10.52
CA ASP A 207 7.53 4.25 -10.33
C ASP A 207 7.89 5.02 -11.60
N SER A 208 8.95 4.60 -12.31
CA SER A 208 9.35 5.21 -13.57
C SER A 208 8.28 5.02 -14.65
N ALA A 209 7.79 3.77 -14.82
CA ALA A 209 6.72 3.46 -15.77
C ALA A 209 5.43 4.22 -15.43
N TYR A 210 5.11 4.37 -14.14
CA TYR A 210 3.92 5.09 -13.67
C TYR A 210 3.96 6.57 -14.07
N VAL A 211 5.05 7.27 -13.75
CA VAL A 211 5.21 8.69 -14.08
C VAL A 211 5.13 8.91 -15.59
N ASN A 212 5.80 8.06 -16.39
CA ASN A 212 5.80 8.13 -17.83
C ASN A 212 4.40 7.87 -18.42
N PHE A 213 3.73 6.83 -17.94
CA PHE A 213 2.38 6.50 -18.40
C PHE A 213 1.38 7.62 -18.11
N LEU A 214 1.39 8.21 -16.91
CA LEU A 214 0.49 9.32 -16.56
C LEU A 214 0.66 10.54 -17.47
N SER A 215 1.83 10.72 -18.07
CA SER A 215 2.14 11.83 -18.98
C SER A 215 1.71 11.58 -20.43
N SER A 216 1.37 10.34 -20.78
CA SER A 216 1.09 9.88 -22.14
C SER A 216 -0.27 10.39 -22.69
N LYS A 217 -0.42 10.36 -24.02
CA LYS A 217 -1.71 10.62 -24.69
C LYS A 217 -2.70 9.47 -24.39
N ILE A 218 -2.21 8.23 -24.31
CA ILE A 218 -3.03 7.06 -24.00
C ILE A 218 -3.68 7.20 -22.63
N TYR A 219 -2.91 7.61 -21.59
CA TYR A 219 -3.49 7.87 -20.28
C TYR A 219 -4.55 8.98 -20.30
N LYS A 220 -4.29 10.09 -20.99
CA LYS A 220 -5.27 11.16 -21.16
C LYS A 220 -6.55 10.67 -21.83
N SER A 221 -6.43 9.84 -22.84
CA SER A 221 -7.58 9.21 -23.52
C SER A 221 -8.31 8.24 -22.60
N LEU A 222 -7.60 7.48 -21.76
CA LEU A 222 -8.18 6.57 -20.77
C LEU A 222 -9.06 7.32 -19.75
N GLN A 223 -8.74 8.59 -19.44
CA GLN A 223 -9.53 9.43 -18.54
C GLN A 223 -10.81 9.99 -19.19
N ILE A 224 -10.98 9.82 -20.50
CA ILE A 224 -12.16 10.28 -21.25
C ILE A 224 -13.12 9.10 -21.41
N PRO A 225 -14.28 9.08 -20.72
CA PRO A 225 -15.20 7.93 -20.78
C PRO A 225 -15.67 7.59 -22.20
N ALA A 226 -15.87 8.60 -23.05
CA ALA A 226 -16.31 8.44 -24.43
C ALA A 226 -15.27 7.75 -25.33
N SER A 227 -13.99 7.68 -24.91
CA SER A 227 -12.95 6.93 -25.64
C SER A 227 -13.17 5.44 -25.64
N LEU A 228 -13.92 4.92 -24.66
CA LEU A 228 -14.15 3.52 -24.38
C LEU A 228 -12.88 2.70 -24.06
N LEU A 229 -11.71 3.33 -23.96
CA LEU A 229 -10.47 2.64 -23.56
C LEU A 229 -10.57 1.97 -22.19
N TRP A 230 -11.42 2.48 -21.32
CA TRP A 230 -11.69 1.87 -20.02
C TRP A 230 -12.31 0.46 -20.14
N ALA A 231 -12.94 0.13 -21.26
CA ALA A 231 -13.53 -1.19 -21.52
C ALA A 231 -12.49 -2.18 -22.07
N GLU A 232 -11.39 -1.71 -22.64
CA GLU A 232 -10.34 -2.55 -23.20
C GLU A 232 -9.52 -3.25 -22.09
N ASN A 233 -8.81 -4.35 -22.42
CA ASN A 233 -7.93 -5.00 -21.45
C ASN A 233 -6.64 -4.21 -21.23
N ALA A 234 -5.97 -4.49 -20.11
CA ALA A 234 -4.77 -3.74 -19.71
C ALA A 234 -3.59 -3.96 -20.66
N GLU A 235 -3.48 -5.16 -21.22
CA GLU A 235 -2.45 -5.56 -22.18
C GLU A 235 -2.54 -4.73 -23.46
N PHE A 236 -3.75 -4.56 -23.99
CA PHE A 236 -3.99 -3.75 -25.18
C PHE A 236 -3.57 -2.29 -24.93
N ILE A 237 -3.98 -1.72 -23.80
CA ILE A 237 -3.66 -0.32 -23.46
C ILE A 237 -2.15 -0.14 -23.24
N ALA A 238 -1.48 -1.11 -22.62
CA ALA A 238 -0.03 -1.11 -22.47
C ALA A 238 0.69 -1.17 -23.83
N ASP A 239 0.20 -1.99 -24.76
CA ASP A 239 0.75 -2.07 -26.12
C ASP A 239 0.56 -0.77 -26.90
N GLU A 240 -0.59 -0.12 -26.79
CA GLU A 240 -0.83 1.19 -27.41
C GLU A 240 0.12 2.28 -26.84
N TYR A 241 0.35 2.27 -25.53
CA TYR A 241 1.33 3.17 -24.91
C TYR A 241 2.76 2.92 -25.45
N LEU A 242 3.16 1.67 -25.57
CA LEU A 242 4.50 1.33 -26.09
C LEU A 242 4.64 1.73 -27.56
N ARG A 243 3.58 1.62 -28.36
CA ARG A 243 3.54 2.11 -29.75
C ARG A 243 3.64 3.64 -29.83
N GLU A 244 2.94 4.36 -28.94
CA GLU A 244 3.06 5.82 -28.85
C GLU A 244 4.53 6.23 -28.65
N ASN A 245 5.23 5.58 -27.72
CA ASN A 245 6.61 5.87 -27.38
C ASN A 245 7.62 5.42 -28.46
N ALA A 246 7.30 4.39 -29.22
CA ALA A 246 8.12 3.95 -30.34
C ALA A 246 7.96 4.84 -31.59
N GLY A 247 7.14 5.88 -31.55
CA GLY A 247 6.91 6.77 -32.69
C GLY A 247 6.10 6.16 -33.83
N VAL A 248 5.34 5.08 -33.55
CA VAL A 248 4.55 4.34 -34.56
C VAL A 248 3.14 4.89 -34.70
N ILE A 249 2.72 5.79 -33.80
CA ILE A 249 1.42 6.45 -33.86
C ILE A 249 1.66 7.93 -34.20
N GLY A 250 1.43 8.26 -35.48
CA GLY A 250 1.39 9.61 -36.01
C GLY A 250 -0.05 10.13 -36.09
#